data_bdf7588d495c99c3379eee8dd4a130c2
#
_entry.id   bdf7588d495c99c3379eee8dd4a130c2
#
_cell.length_a   1.000
_cell.length_b   1.000
_cell.length_c   1.000
_cell.angle_alpha   90.00
_cell.angle_beta   90.00
_cell.angle_gamma   90.00
#
_symmetry.space_group_name_H-M   'P 1'
#
loop_
_entity.id
_entity.type
_entity.pdbx_description
1 polymer ?
#
loop_
_entity_poly.entity_id
_entity_poly.type
_entity_poly.pdbx_seq_one_letter_code
_entity_poly.pdbx_strand_id
1 'polypeptide(L)'
;MWKLLLLSTLFLTALTGSTTKIVNQQKVVELHNKYRKKLKISPLQFSQECTNFAQQWAENLAKKNRGITHSTSNKYGENIYWSSSTSSESQMMNAWLSEKIYFNTRKRKSTFKNGHYTQIIWETTKFIGTGMATAEDGSEYWVCIYYPPGNWEGEKAYK
;
A
#
# COMPACT_ATOMS: atom_id res chain seq x y z
N MET A 1 43.67 4.40 -56.50
CA MET A 1 43.65 4.21 -55.05
C MET A 1 42.39 4.86 -54.48
N TRP A 2 41.33 4.08 -54.23
CA TRP A 2 40.10 4.58 -53.63
C TRP A 2 40.15 4.29 -52.13
N LYS A 3 40.05 5.36 -51.35
CA LYS A 3 39.91 5.25 -49.88
C LYS A 3 38.43 5.02 -49.55
N LEU A 4 38.08 3.83 -49.01
CA LEU A 4 36.79 3.56 -48.35
C LEU A 4 36.77 4.32 -47.01
N LEU A 5 35.84 5.27 -46.87
CA LEU A 5 35.47 5.84 -45.58
C LEU A 5 34.42 4.94 -44.95
N LEU A 6 34.81 4.21 -43.88
CA LEU A 6 33.90 3.50 -42.99
C LEU A 6 33.22 4.51 -42.05
N LEU A 7 31.94 4.84 -42.28
CA LEU A 7 31.13 5.54 -41.31
C LEU A 7 30.68 4.55 -40.23
N SER A 8 31.28 4.65 -39.07
CA SER A 8 30.81 3.94 -37.87
C SER A 8 29.61 4.69 -37.31
N THR A 9 28.39 4.18 -37.52
CA THR A 9 27.19 4.63 -36.81
C THR A 9 27.20 4.13 -35.37
N LEU A 10 27.46 5.04 -34.45
CA LEU A 10 27.33 4.79 -33.03
C LEU A 10 25.83 4.72 -32.70
N PHE A 11 25.28 3.52 -32.49
CA PHE A 11 23.96 3.36 -31.93
C PHE A 11 24.02 3.70 -30.43
N LEU A 12 23.59 4.91 -30.09
CA LEU A 12 23.35 5.31 -28.69
C LEU A 12 22.03 4.67 -28.26
N THR A 13 22.11 3.50 -27.62
CA THR A 13 20.94 2.90 -26.94
C THR A 13 20.63 3.76 -25.71
N ALA A 14 19.58 4.57 -25.81
CA ALA A 14 19.04 5.26 -24.65
C ALA A 14 18.54 4.20 -23.66
N LEU A 15 19.25 3.99 -22.55
CA LEU A 15 18.74 3.28 -21.41
C LEU A 15 17.59 4.11 -20.82
N THR A 16 16.35 3.80 -21.20
CA THR A 16 15.17 4.33 -20.51
C THR A 16 15.12 3.66 -19.15
N GLY A 17 15.84 4.23 -18.20
CA GLY A 17 15.75 3.81 -16.78
C GLY A 17 14.33 4.07 -16.30
N SER A 18 13.54 3.02 -16.16
CA SER A 18 12.27 3.08 -15.41
C SER A 18 12.59 3.55 -14.00
N THR A 19 12.26 4.79 -13.67
CA THR A 19 12.39 5.29 -12.30
C THR A 19 11.38 4.53 -11.45
N THR A 20 11.88 3.57 -10.66
CA THR A 20 11.05 2.85 -9.70
C THR A 20 10.52 3.86 -8.69
N LYS A 21 9.21 4.06 -8.67
CA LYS A 21 8.55 4.93 -7.72
C LYS A 21 8.75 4.40 -6.31
N ILE A 22 9.25 5.25 -5.42
CA ILE A 22 9.49 4.90 -4.02
C ILE A 22 8.33 5.42 -3.17
N VAL A 23 7.75 4.55 -2.34
CA VAL A 23 6.70 4.93 -1.39
C VAL A 23 7.26 5.85 -0.32
N ASN A 24 6.63 6.99 -0.10
CA ASN A 24 6.97 7.86 1.03
C ASN A 24 6.34 7.29 2.32
N GLN A 25 7.10 6.46 3.04
CA GLN A 25 6.67 5.80 4.28
C GLN A 25 6.23 6.81 5.35
N GLN A 26 6.98 7.89 5.50
CA GLN A 26 6.65 8.98 6.43
C GLN A 26 5.26 9.55 6.14
N LYS A 27 4.96 9.81 4.88
CA LYS A 27 3.66 10.31 4.43
C LYS A 27 2.53 9.35 4.74
N VAL A 28 2.74 8.04 4.53
CA VAL A 28 1.73 7.02 4.87
C VAL A 28 1.44 7.02 6.37
N VAL A 29 2.47 7.01 7.21
CA VAL A 29 2.34 7.07 8.68
C VAL A 29 1.58 8.32 9.12
N GLU A 30 1.94 9.49 8.59
CA GLU A 30 1.28 10.76 8.89
C GLU A 30 -0.20 10.76 8.52
N LEU A 31 -0.55 10.24 7.34
CA LEU A 31 -1.93 10.14 6.88
C LEU A 31 -2.78 9.26 7.81
N HIS A 32 -2.26 8.11 8.25
CA HIS A 32 -2.93 7.25 9.22
C HIS A 32 -3.10 7.96 10.57
N ASN A 33 -2.04 8.54 11.09
CA ASN A 33 -2.02 9.15 12.40
C ASN A 33 -2.90 10.41 12.50
N LYS A 34 -3.11 11.13 11.40
CA LYS A 34 -4.09 12.21 11.32
C LYS A 34 -5.50 11.76 11.73
N TYR A 35 -5.91 10.55 11.31
CA TYR A 35 -7.25 10.01 11.64
C TYR A 35 -7.27 9.37 13.02
N ARG A 36 -6.22 8.67 13.41
CA ARG A 36 -6.10 8.08 14.75
C ARG A 36 -6.13 9.13 15.84
N LYS A 37 -5.44 10.26 15.64
CA LYS A 37 -5.46 11.42 16.56
C LYS A 37 -6.88 11.96 16.79
N LYS A 38 -7.73 12.05 15.75
CA LYS A 38 -9.13 12.51 15.88
C LYS A 38 -9.97 11.61 16.79
N LEU A 39 -9.63 10.34 16.87
CA LEU A 39 -10.31 9.34 17.71
C LEU A 39 -9.60 9.11 19.04
N LYS A 40 -8.52 9.86 19.35
CA LYS A 40 -7.67 9.72 20.54
C LYS A 40 -7.03 8.32 20.67
N ILE A 41 -6.76 7.68 19.52
CA ILE A 41 -6.08 6.39 19.44
C ILE A 41 -4.58 6.62 19.29
N SER A 42 -3.76 5.77 19.92
CA SER A 42 -2.30 5.81 19.85
C SER A 42 -1.79 5.82 18.40
N PRO A 43 -0.77 6.62 18.07
CA PRO A 43 -0.24 6.68 16.72
C PRO A 43 0.44 5.38 16.32
N LEU A 44 0.41 5.08 15.02
CA LEU A 44 1.21 4.03 14.40
C LEU A 44 2.66 4.49 14.26
N GLN A 45 3.57 3.53 14.36
CA GLN A 45 5.00 3.70 14.12
C GLN A 45 5.40 2.96 12.83
N PHE A 46 6.40 3.50 12.13
CA PHE A 46 6.99 2.85 10.97
C PHE A 46 7.65 1.52 11.37
N SER A 47 7.53 0.52 10.52
CA SER A 47 8.21 -0.78 10.66
C SER A 47 8.82 -1.22 9.33
N GLN A 48 10.14 -1.40 9.34
CA GLN A 48 10.86 -1.94 8.18
C GLN A 48 10.46 -3.39 7.89
N GLU A 49 10.18 -4.20 8.91
CA GLU A 49 9.69 -5.57 8.74
C GLU A 49 8.35 -5.60 8.00
N CYS A 50 7.40 -4.75 8.43
CA CYS A 50 6.12 -4.61 7.72
C CYS A 50 6.31 -4.12 6.29
N THR A 51 7.23 -3.18 6.05
CA THR A 51 7.55 -2.67 4.71
C THR A 51 8.12 -3.76 3.81
N ASN A 52 9.04 -4.57 4.30
CA ASN A 52 9.63 -5.65 3.52
C ASN A 52 8.57 -6.67 3.09
N PHE A 53 7.69 -7.07 4.01
CA PHE A 53 6.58 -7.97 3.68
C PHE A 53 5.60 -7.34 2.69
N ALA A 54 5.23 -6.06 2.92
CA ALA A 54 4.33 -5.31 2.05
C ALA A 54 4.89 -5.22 0.61
N GLN A 55 6.18 -4.94 0.47
CA GLN A 55 6.85 -4.83 -0.83
C GLN A 55 6.84 -6.16 -1.57
N GLN A 56 7.23 -7.25 -0.91
CA GLN A 56 7.20 -8.59 -1.51
C GLN A 56 5.80 -8.98 -1.98
N TRP A 57 4.77 -8.64 -1.19
CA TRP A 57 3.39 -8.96 -1.57
C TRP A 57 2.90 -8.09 -2.73
N ALA A 58 3.21 -6.80 -2.74
CA ALA A 58 2.91 -5.91 -3.86
C ALA A 58 3.54 -6.40 -5.18
N GLU A 59 4.81 -6.80 -5.14
CA GLU A 59 5.51 -7.39 -6.30
C GLU A 59 4.86 -8.69 -6.79
N ASN A 60 4.43 -9.54 -5.86
CA ASN A 60 3.71 -10.78 -6.19
C ASN A 60 2.37 -10.48 -6.89
N LEU A 61 1.61 -9.50 -6.39
CA LEU A 61 0.35 -9.07 -7.00
C LEU A 61 0.57 -8.49 -8.39
N ALA A 62 1.54 -7.59 -8.54
CA ALA A 62 1.89 -6.96 -9.82
C ALA A 62 2.35 -8.00 -10.86
N LYS A 63 3.17 -8.97 -10.45
CA LYS A 63 3.62 -10.07 -11.31
C LYS A 63 2.46 -10.96 -11.79
N LYS A 64 1.51 -11.26 -10.90
CA LYS A 64 0.33 -12.07 -11.28
C LYS A 64 -0.66 -11.30 -12.13
N ASN A 65 -0.82 -10.02 -11.85
CA ASN A 65 -1.74 -9.08 -12.50
C ASN A 65 -3.16 -9.65 -12.74
N ARG A 66 -3.72 -10.33 -11.72
CA ARG A 66 -5.03 -11.02 -11.76
C ARG A 66 -5.99 -10.50 -10.68
N GLY A 67 -5.93 -9.20 -10.38
CA GLY A 67 -6.76 -8.57 -9.34
C GLY A 67 -6.17 -8.69 -7.94
N ILE A 68 -6.96 -8.28 -6.96
CA ILE A 68 -6.55 -8.20 -5.55
C ILE A 68 -6.77 -9.57 -4.88
N THR A 69 -5.72 -10.07 -4.22
CA THR A 69 -5.77 -11.24 -3.36
C THR A 69 -4.98 -10.94 -2.10
N HIS A 70 -5.53 -11.21 -0.92
CA HIS A 70 -4.84 -11.07 0.34
C HIS A 70 -3.74 -12.13 0.51
N SER A 71 -2.70 -11.78 1.27
CA SER A 71 -1.66 -12.73 1.67
C SER A 71 -2.26 -13.80 2.60
N THR A 72 -1.60 -14.96 2.66
CA THR A 72 -2.03 -16.06 3.55
C THR A 72 -1.46 -15.93 4.97
N SER A 73 -0.79 -14.83 5.28
CA SER A 73 -0.17 -14.61 6.59
C SER A 73 -1.21 -14.25 7.64
N ASN A 74 -1.27 -15.03 8.72
CA ASN A 74 -2.09 -14.72 9.90
C ASN A 74 -1.38 -13.77 10.88
N LYS A 75 -0.12 -13.42 10.61
CA LYS A 75 0.69 -12.55 11.49
C LYS A 75 0.29 -11.08 11.38
N TYR A 76 -0.19 -10.66 10.23
CA TYR A 76 -0.39 -9.25 9.89
C TYR A 76 -1.83 -8.94 9.52
N GLY A 77 -2.24 -7.70 9.80
CA GLY A 77 -3.35 -7.07 9.10
C GLY A 77 -2.87 -6.50 7.76
N GLU A 78 -3.78 -6.39 6.80
CA GLU A 78 -3.43 -6.02 5.44
C GLU A 78 -4.53 -5.17 4.80
N ASN A 79 -4.15 -4.04 4.21
CA ASN A 79 -4.98 -3.29 3.28
C ASN A 79 -4.30 -3.28 1.92
N ILE A 80 -5.07 -3.52 0.85
CA ILE A 80 -4.58 -3.48 -0.53
C ILE A 80 -5.35 -2.42 -1.30
N TYR A 81 -4.64 -1.66 -2.13
CA TYR A 81 -5.22 -0.72 -3.08
C TYR A 81 -4.64 -1.00 -4.46
N TRP A 82 -5.51 -1.08 -5.45
CA TRP A 82 -5.17 -1.22 -6.86
C TRP A 82 -5.62 0.01 -7.63
N SER A 83 -4.82 0.40 -8.61
CA SER A 83 -5.16 1.47 -9.56
C SER A 83 -4.71 1.07 -10.97
N SER A 84 -5.52 1.38 -11.97
CA SER A 84 -5.16 1.22 -13.38
C SER A 84 -4.13 2.24 -13.89
N SER A 85 -3.72 3.18 -13.04
CA SER A 85 -2.76 4.24 -13.36
C SER A 85 -1.98 4.65 -12.12
N THR A 86 -0.95 5.47 -12.35
CA THR A 86 -0.13 6.02 -11.25
C THR A 86 -0.97 6.73 -10.19
N SER A 87 -0.74 6.37 -8.95
CA SER A 87 -1.45 6.87 -7.77
C SER A 87 -0.48 7.42 -6.72
N SER A 88 -1.00 8.13 -5.74
CA SER A 88 -0.26 8.66 -4.60
C SER A 88 -0.71 8.01 -3.30
N GLU A 89 0.10 8.17 -2.23
CA GLU A 89 -0.25 7.75 -0.87
C GLU A 89 -1.58 8.37 -0.41
N SER A 90 -1.86 9.60 -0.86
CA SER A 90 -3.11 10.29 -0.52
C SER A 90 -4.31 9.69 -1.23
N GLN A 91 -4.19 9.27 -2.49
CA GLN A 91 -5.26 8.62 -3.24
C GLN A 91 -5.58 7.25 -2.65
N MET A 92 -4.55 6.43 -2.41
CA MET A 92 -4.68 5.15 -1.70
C MET A 92 -5.42 5.34 -0.37
N MET A 93 -4.96 6.27 0.46
CA MET A 93 -5.56 6.53 1.76
C MET A 93 -7.02 7.00 1.67
N ASN A 94 -7.34 7.89 0.71
CA ASN A 94 -8.69 8.39 0.51
C ASN A 94 -9.66 7.27 0.07
N ALA A 95 -9.20 6.32 -0.74
CA ALA A 95 -10.01 5.17 -1.13
C ALA A 95 -10.45 4.37 0.10
N TRP A 96 -9.53 4.05 1.02
CA TRP A 96 -9.86 3.32 2.26
C TRP A 96 -10.71 4.14 3.24
N LEU A 97 -10.45 5.44 3.33
CA LEU A 97 -11.21 6.34 4.20
C LEU A 97 -12.64 6.56 3.73
N SER A 98 -12.93 6.39 2.45
CA SER A 98 -14.29 6.48 1.92
C SER A 98 -15.24 5.46 2.55
N GLU A 99 -14.71 4.33 3.02
CA GLU A 99 -15.49 3.30 3.72
C GLU A 99 -16.05 3.74 5.08
N LYS A 100 -15.58 4.89 5.60
CA LYS A 100 -16.09 5.48 6.85
C LYS A 100 -17.61 5.66 6.84
N ILE A 101 -18.22 5.88 5.68
CA ILE A 101 -19.68 6.02 5.56
C ILE A 101 -20.45 4.77 6.02
N TYR A 102 -19.80 3.60 5.97
CA TYR A 102 -20.36 2.32 6.42
C TYR A 102 -20.02 1.98 7.88
N PHE A 103 -19.24 2.84 8.55
CA PHE A 103 -18.80 2.59 9.91
C PHE A 103 -19.82 3.06 10.95
N ASN A 104 -20.35 2.11 11.73
CA ASN A 104 -21.26 2.42 12.82
C ASN A 104 -20.47 2.79 14.09
N THR A 105 -20.51 4.08 14.48
CA THR A 105 -19.77 4.61 15.63
C THR A 105 -20.21 4.09 17.00
N ARG A 106 -21.42 3.51 17.10
CA ARG A 106 -21.91 2.88 18.35
C ARG A 106 -21.37 1.43 18.48
N LYS A 107 -21.46 0.66 17.37
CA LYS A 107 -20.99 -0.73 17.34
C LYS A 107 -19.47 -0.81 17.25
N ARG A 108 -18.82 0.09 16.50
CA ARG A 108 -17.38 0.19 16.25
C ARG A 108 -16.73 -1.08 15.70
N LYS A 109 -17.50 -1.93 15.02
CA LYS A 109 -17.03 -3.22 14.51
C LYS A 109 -16.66 -3.14 13.03
N SER A 110 -15.68 -3.98 12.67
CA SER A 110 -15.35 -4.26 11.29
C SER A 110 -16.50 -5.01 10.61
N THR A 111 -16.69 -4.72 9.32
CA THR A 111 -17.60 -5.41 8.42
C THR A 111 -16.94 -5.53 7.07
N PHE A 112 -17.48 -6.34 6.19
CA PHE A 112 -17.04 -6.44 4.79
C PHE A 112 -16.95 -5.08 4.06
N LYS A 113 -17.81 -4.10 4.42
CA LYS A 113 -17.88 -2.80 3.75
C LYS A 113 -16.94 -1.74 4.31
N ASN A 114 -16.31 -1.98 5.46
CA ASN A 114 -15.50 -0.98 6.15
C ASN A 114 -14.15 -1.51 6.66
N GLY A 115 -13.71 -2.64 6.15
CA GLY A 115 -12.51 -3.34 6.62
C GLY A 115 -11.24 -2.53 6.51
N HIS A 116 -11.04 -1.80 5.41
CA HIS A 116 -9.86 -0.95 5.25
C HIS A 116 -9.88 0.21 6.25
N TYR A 117 -11.03 0.88 6.41
CA TYR A 117 -11.18 1.97 7.37
C TYR A 117 -10.95 1.50 8.81
N THR A 118 -11.54 0.36 9.20
CA THR A 118 -11.40 -0.16 10.58
C THR A 118 -9.98 -0.61 10.89
N GLN A 119 -9.25 -1.16 9.93
CA GLN A 119 -7.83 -1.47 10.09
C GLN A 119 -6.98 -0.21 10.34
N ILE A 120 -7.25 0.90 9.65
CA ILE A 120 -6.56 2.19 9.88
C ILE A 120 -6.73 2.65 11.33
N ILE A 121 -7.93 2.52 11.88
CA ILE A 121 -8.29 3.00 13.22
C ILE A 121 -8.27 1.89 14.29
N TRP A 122 -7.68 0.73 14.01
CA TRP A 122 -7.63 -0.38 14.96
C TRP A 122 -6.70 -0.05 16.13
N GLU A 123 -7.27 0.04 17.34
CA GLU A 123 -6.58 0.60 18.51
C GLU A 123 -5.32 -0.17 18.89
N THR A 124 -5.36 -1.50 18.85
CA THR A 124 -4.24 -2.36 19.26
C THR A 124 -3.12 -2.48 18.23
N THR A 125 -3.34 -2.04 16.98
CA THR A 125 -2.30 -1.97 15.95
C THR A 125 -1.29 -0.88 16.33
N LYS A 126 0.02 -1.20 16.23
CA LYS A 126 1.13 -0.32 16.63
C LYS A 126 2.05 0.06 15.49
N PHE A 127 2.25 -0.85 14.54
CA PHE A 127 3.23 -0.70 13.47
C PHE A 127 2.59 -0.78 12.10
N ILE A 128 3.19 -0.08 11.14
CA ILE A 128 2.79 -0.08 9.74
C ILE A 128 4.01 -0.03 8.83
N GLY A 129 3.89 -0.67 7.68
CA GLY A 129 4.80 -0.54 6.56
C GLY A 129 4.06 -0.69 5.24
N THR A 130 4.55 -0.07 4.18
CA THR A 130 3.86 -0.02 2.89
C THR A 130 4.82 -0.39 1.77
N GLY A 131 4.36 -1.23 0.85
CA GLY A 131 5.02 -1.56 -0.40
C GLY A 131 4.16 -1.19 -1.59
N MET A 132 4.80 -1.00 -2.75
CA MET A 132 4.13 -0.74 -4.01
C MET A 132 4.89 -1.38 -5.17
N ALA A 133 4.16 -1.92 -6.13
CA ALA A 133 4.73 -2.41 -7.38
C ALA A 133 3.82 -2.07 -8.56
N THR A 134 4.43 -1.86 -9.71
CA THR A 134 3.74 -1.60 -10.98
C THR A 134 3.75 -2.86 -11.82
N ALA A 135 2.59 -3.27 -12.32
CA ALA A 135 2.44 -4.38 -13.23
C ALA A 135 2.83 -4.00 -14.67
N GLU A 136 2.95 -4.99 -15.55
CA GLU A 136 3.35 -4.79 -16.95
C GLU A 136 2.40 -3.87 -17.72
N ASP A 137 1.10 -3.88 -17.39
CA ASP A 137 0.09 -3.01 -17.98
C ASP A 137 0.05 -1.58 -17.41
N GLY A 138 0.98 -1.24 -16.51
CA GLY A 138 1.07 0.06 -15.85
C GLY A 138 0.17 0.23 -14.63
N SER A 139 -0.63 -0.78 -14.28
CA SER A 139 -1.42 -0.73 -13.04
C SER A 139 -0.54 -0.84 -11.80
N GLU A 140 -0.95 -0.21 -10.70
CA GLU A 140 -0.23 -0.18 -9.43
C GLU A 140 -0.95 -0.98 -8.35
N TYR A 141 -0.18 -1.79 -7.62
CA TYR A 141 -0.59 -2.53 -6.43
C TYR A 141 0.10 -1.96 -5.20
N TRP A 142 -0.68 -1.40 -4.29
CA TRP A 142 -0.23 -0.85 -3.02
C TRP A 142 -0.68 -1.75 -1.89
N VAL A 143 0.24 -2.12 -1.02
CA VAL A 143 -0.02 -2.97 0.14
C VAL A 143 0.44 -2.27 1.39
N CYS A 144 -0.46 -2.12 2.38
CA CYS A 144 -0.11 -1.72 3.74
C CYS A 144 -0.24 -2.92 4.68
N ILE A 145 0.80 -3.16 5.44
CA ILE A 145 0.88 -4.23 6.46
C ILE A 145 0.85 -3.62 7.84
N TYR A 146 0.03 -4.19 8.72
CA TYR A 146 -0.22 -3.71 10.07
C TYR A 146 0.14 -4.76 11.11
N TYR A 147 0.78 -4.33 12.21
CA TYR A 147 1.13 -5.23 13.31
C TYR A 147 0.91 -4.58 14.68
N PRO A 148 0.31 -5.28 15.65
CA PRO A 148 -0.52 -6.49 15.48
C PRO A 148 -1.67 -6.31 14.51
N PRO A 149 -2.24 -7.40 13.96
CA PRO A 149 -3.38 -7.33 13.04
C PRO A 149 -4.62 -6.77 13.74
N GLY A 150 -5.49 -6.17 12.94
CA GLY A 150 -6.81 -5.72 13.35
C GLY A 150 -7.94 -6.54 12.73
N ASN A 151 -9.13 -5.96 12.79
CA ASN A 151 -10.35 -6.51 12.20
C ASN A 151 -10.77 -7.88 12.73
N TRP A 152 -10.46 -8.16 14.00
CA TRP A 152 -10.89 -9.39 14.65
C TRP A 152 -12.41 -9.46 14.74
N GLU A 153 -12.97 -10.61 14.38
CA GLU A 153 -14.41 -10.82 14.40
C GLU A 153 -14.98 -10.61 15.82
N GLY A 154 -16.06 -9.86 15.89
CA GLY A 154 -16.71 -9.56 17.17
C GLY A 154 -16.08 -8.45 17.99
N GLU A 155 -14.83 -8.06 17.72
CA GLU A 155 -14.13 -7.00 18.46
C GLU A 155 -14.45 -5.60 17.93
N LYS A 156 -14.20 -4.59 18.78
CA LYS A 156 -14.33 -3.18 18.42
C LYS A 156 -13.00 -2.65 17.90
N ALA A 157 -13.04 -1.81 16.89
CA ALA A 157 -11.86 -1.16 16.33
C ALA A 157 -11.14 -0.26 17.38
N TYR A 158 -11.90 0.32 18.32
CA TYR A 158 -11.39 1.10 19.45
C TYR A 158 -12.41 1.15 20.61
N LYS A 159 -11.95 1.49 21.81
CA LYS A 159 -12.77 1.65 23.04
C LYS A 159 -13.61 2.93 23.04
#